data_b45069861e199342cdc12cfeb3ec48f1
#
_entry.id   b45069861e199342cdc12cfeb3ec48f1
#
_cell.length_a   1.000
_cell.length_b   1.000
_cell.length_c   1.000
_cell.angle_alpha   90.00
_cell.angle_beta   90.00
_cell.angle_gamma   90.00
#
_symmetry.space_group_name_H-M   'P 1'
#
loop_
_entity.id
_entity.type
_entity.pdbx_description
1 polymer ?
#
loop_
_entity_poly.entity_id
_entity_poly.type
_entity_poly.pdbx_seq_one_letter_code
_entity_poly.pdbx_strand_id
1 'polypeptide(L)'
;MINQEDFIRRLQQREKEAFQELFYSWHRPLCFFASRIIKDQDVAEDLVQDVFVAFWKYDLSAFPNEKTIRTFLYTSVRNGCLNYLRDLEIRARNDRKAVPESEEDQDCFLLRQMESEVVTELLSLIH
;
A
#
# COMPACT_ATOMS: atom_id res chain seq x y z
N MET A 1 7.31 -26.44 -9.35
CA MET A 1 6.17 -25.66 -8.87
C MET A 1 6.46 -25.14 -7.47
N ILE A 2 6.46 -23.83 -7.31
CA ILE A 2 6.78 -23.23 -6.00
C ILE A 2 5.56 -23.37 -5.12
N ASN A 3 5.72 -24.05 -3.99
CA ASN A 3 4.68 -24.17 -2.99
C ASN A 3 4.50 -22.82 -2.30
N GLN A 4 3.26 -22.31 -2.21
CA GLN A 4 2.98 -21.03 -1.54
C GLN A 4 3.48 -21.03 -0.08
N GLU A 5 3.33 -22.13 0.62
CA GLU A 5 3.78 -22.23 2.00
C GLU A 5 5.30 -22.09 2.10
N ASP A 6 6.02 -22.67 1.16
CA ASP A 6 7.48 -22.54 1.12
C ASP A 6 7.91 -21.12 0.81
N PHE A 7 7.23 -20.47 -0.14
CA PHE A 7 7.48 -19.07 -0.48
C PHE A 7 7.25 -18.14 0.72
N ILE A 8 6.12 -18.31 1.42
CA ILE A 8 5.80 -17.51 2.60
C ILE A 8 6.84 -17.72 3.70
N ARG A 9 7.25 -18.97 3.93
CA ARG A 9 8.28 -19.28 4.92
C ARG A 9 9.60 -18.58 4.58
N ARG A 10 9.99 -18.62 3.31
CA ARG A 10 11.21 -17.96 2.85
C ARG A 10 11.13 -16.44 3.04
N LEU A 11 9.98 -15.83 2.78
CA LEU A 11 9.76 -14.42 3.05
C LEU A 11 9.88 -14.11 4.54
N GLN A 12 9.29 -14.94 5.39
CA GLN A 12 9.35 -14.75 6.84
C GLN A 12 10.78 -14.89 7.36
N GLN A 13 11.60 -15.68 6.70
CA GLN A 13 13.02 -15.82 7.01
C GLN A 13 13.85 -14.70 6.39
N ARG A 14 13.21 -13.75 5.71
CA ARG A 14 13.84 -12.59 5.06
C ARG A 14 14.86 -12.98 4.00
N GLU A 15 14.58 -14.04 3.26
CA GLU A 15 15.41 -14.42 2.13
C GLU A 15 15.27 -13.38 1.02
N LYS A 16 16.41 -12.88 0.56
CA LYS A 16 16.47 -11.84 -0.47
C LYS A 16 15.81 -12.28 -1.77
N GLU A 17 16.04 -13.52 -2.17
CA GLU A 17 15.46 -14.05 -3.41
C GLU A 17 13.93 -14.12 -3.35
N ALA A 18 13.38 -14.48 -2.18
CA ALA A 18 11.93 -14.50 -1.99
C ALA A 18 11.33 -13.11 -2.11
N PHE A 19 11.99 -12.11 -1.53
CA PHE A 19 11.56 -10.72 -1.65
C PHE A 19 11.63 -10.25 -3.12
N GLN A 20 12.69 -10.61 -3.84
CA GLN A 20 12.81 -10.27 -5.25
C GLN A 20 11.69 -10.91 -6.08
N GLU A 21 11.34 -12.17 -5.80
CA GLU A 21 10.21 -12.82 -6.47
C GLU A 21 8.91 -12.06 -6.21
N LEU A 22 8.68 -11.65 -4.98
CA LEU A 22 7.50 -10.87 -4.61
C LEU A 22 7.48 -9.54 -5.36
N PHE A 23 8.62 -8.85 -5.38
CA PHE A 23 8.75 -7.57 -6.06
C PHE A 23 8.43 -7.70 -7.55
N TYR A 24 9.05 -8.66 -8.22
CA TYR A 24 8.82 -8.87 -9.65
C TYR A 24 7.39 -9.28 -9.96
N SER A 25 6.75 -10.03 -9.06
CA SER A 25 5.38 -10.47 -9.27
C SER A 25 4.38 -9.33 -9.14
N TRP A 26 4.59 -8.40 -8.21
CA TRP A 26 3.58 -7.41 -7.84
C TRP A 26 3.93 -5.98 -8.20
N HIS A 27 5.18 -5.67 -8.52
CA HIS A 27 5.61 -4.30 -8.82
C HIS A 27 4.82 -3.71 -9.99
N ARG A 28 4.75 -4.42 -11.10
CA ARG A 28 4.11 -3.94 -12.31
C ARG A 28 2.59 -3.76 -12.14
N PRO A 29 1.85 -4.76 -11.62
CA PRO A 29 0.43 -4.56 -11.36
C PRO A 29 0.13 -3.43 -10.38
N LEU A 30 0.95 -3.27 -9.36
CA LEU A 30 0.77 -2.19 -8.38
C LEU A 30 1.05 -0.82 -8.98
N CYS A 31 2.08 -0.71 -9.83
CA CYS A 31 2.37 0.54 -10.55
C CYS A 31 1.21 0.91 -11.47
N PHE A 32 0.64 -0.07 -12.16
CA PHE A 32 -0.53 0.15 -13.02
C PHE A 32 -1.72 0.63 -12.18
N PHE A 33 -1.96 -0.03 -11.06
CA PHE A 33 -3.02 0.35 -10.13
C PHE A 33 -2.85 1.77 -9.61
N ALA A 34 -1.63 2.11 -9.17
CA ALA A 34 -1.32 3.45 -8.65
C ALA A 34 -1.49 4.51 -9.75
N SER A 35 -1.05 4.22 -10.98
CA SER A 35 -1.12 5.18 -12.07
C SER A 35 -2.56 5.48 -12.50
N ARG A 36 -3.51 4.62 -12.18
CA ARG A 36 -4.94 4.88 -12.42
C ARG A 36 -5.50 5.87 -11.40
N ILE A 37 -4.94 5.92 -10.21
CA ILE A 37 -5.36 6.86 -9.15
C ILE A 37 -4.62 8.18 -9.31
N ILE A 38 -3.29 8.11 -9.45
CA ILE A 38 -2.43 9.27 -9.67
C ILE A 38 -2.03 9.24 -11.14
N LYS A 39 -2.33 10.28 -11.88
CA LYS A 39 -2.01 10.33 -13.32
C LYS A 39 -0.58 10.82 -13.56
N ASP A 40 0.35 10.39 -12.71
CA ASP A 40 1.78 10.67 -12.80
C ASP A 40 2.50 9.36 -12.56
N GLN A 41 3.07 8.81 -13.62
CA GLN A 41 3.70 7.50 -13.58
C GLN A 41 4.92 7.47 -12.66
N ASP A 42 5.73 8.51 -12.66
CA ASP A 42 6.92 8.58 -11.84
C ASP A 42 6.57 8.58 -10.35
N VAL A 43 5.57 9.35 -9.97
CA VAL A 43 5.09 9.39 -8.58
C VAL A 43 4.49 8.04 -8.20
N ALA A 44 3.73 7.43 -9.10
CA ALA A 44 3.13 6.12 -8.85
C ALA A 44 4.21 5.06 -8.57
N GLU A 45 5.27 5.03 -9.39
CA GLU A 45 6.38 4.10 -9.19
C GLU A 45 7.09 4.33 -7.86
N ASP A 46 7.34 5.58 -7.49
CA ASP A 46 7.98 5.92 -6.23
C ASP A 46 7.13 5.47 -5.03
N LEU A 47 5.82 5.67 -5.10
CA LEU A 47 4.92 5.23 -4.05
C LEU A 47 4.92 3.71 -3.90
N VAL A 48 4.92 2.99 -5.02
CA VAL A 48 4.94 1.53 -4.98
C VAL A 48 6.26 1.03 -4.38
N GLN A 49 7.39 1.64 -4.74
CA GLN A 49 8.68 1.28 -4.16
C GLN A 49 8.69 1.51 -2.65
N ASP A 50 8.15 2.63 -2.20
CA ASP A 50 8.06 2.94 -0.77
C ASP A 50 7.23 1.91 -0.02
N VAL A 51 6.16 1.41 -0.64
CA VAL A 51 5.31 0.37 -0.04
C VAL A 51 6.09 -0.93 0.11
N PHE A 52 6.89 -1.32 -0.89
CA PHE A 52 7.71 -2.52 -0.79
C PHE A 52 8.77 -2.40 0.30
N VAL A 53 9.39 -1.23 0.42
CA VAL A 53 10.38 -0.98 1.49
C VAL A 53 9.70 -1.06 2.85
N ALA A 54 8.53 -0.46 3.01
CA ALA A 54 7.78 -0.54 4.25
C ALA A 54 7.38 -1.97 4.58
N PHE A 55 6.95 -2.73 3.57
CA PHE A 55 6.60 -4.14 3.75
C PHE A 55 7.80 -4.94 4.27
N TRP A 56 8.99 -4.73 3.70
CA TRP A 56 10.19 -5.45 4.09
C TRP A 56 10.58 -5.15 5.54
N LYS A 57 10.28 -3.95 6.02
CA LYS A 57 10.57 -3.55 7.40
C LYS A 57 9.51 -4.02 8.40
N TYR A 58 8.40 -4.50 7.91
CA TYR A 58 7.28 -4.94 8.75
C TYR A 58 7.59 -6.30 9.37
N ASP A 59 6.79 -6.68 10.37
CA ASP A 59 6.86 -8.04 10.92
C ASP A 59 6.20 -9.00 9.93
N LEU A 60 7.04 -9.71 9.18
CA LEU A 60 6.56 -10.59 8.11
C LEU A 60 5.78 -11.79 8.65
N SER A 61 5.93 -12.12 9.95
CA SER A 61 5.14 -13.18 10.57
C SER A 61 3.66 -12.85 10.63
N ALA A 62 3.29 -11.56 10.48
CA ALA A 62 1.89 -11.13 10.42
C ALA A 62 1.20 -11.54 9.13
N PHE A 63 1.94 -12.00 8.11
CA PHE A 63 1.39 -12.35 6.80
C PHE A 63 1.46 -13.86 6.59
N PRO A 64 0.39 -14.60 6.96
CA PRO A 64 0.41 -16.06 6.90
C PRO A 64 0.24 -16.64 5.50
N ASN A 65 -0.17 -15.83 4.52
CA ASN A 65 -0.39 -16.30 3.16
C ASN A 65 -0.23 -15.17 2.15
N GLU A 66 -0.19 -15.54 0.87
CA GLU A 66 -0.02 -14.58 -0.22
C GLU A 66 -1.18 -13.59 -0.31
N LYS A 67 -2.37 -14.03 0.01
CA LYS A 67 -3.57 -13.17 -0.05
C LYS A 67 -3.48 -12.01 0.93
N THR A 68 -2.99 -12.24 2.14
CA THR A 68 -2.79 -11.16 3.13
C THR A 68 -1.71 -10.19 2.68
N ILE A 69 -0.65 -10.69 2.05
CA ILE A 69 0.40 -9.84 1.49
C ILE A 69 -0.16 -8.97 0.38
N ARG A 70 -0.91 -9.54 -0.54
CA ARG A 70 -1.53 -8.81 -1.64
C ARG A 70 -2.46 -7.72 -1.13
N THR A 71 -3.31 -8.04 -0.17
CA THR A 71 -4.23 -7.07 0.43
C THR A 71 -3.45 -5.92 1.05
N PHE A 72 -2.39 -6.22 1.79
CA PHE A 72 -1.54 -5.20 2.41
C PHE A 72 -0.92 -4.29 1.34
N LEU A 73 -0.34 -4.87 0.29
CA LEU A 73 0.33 -4.10 -0.75
C LEU A 73 -0.64 -3.17 -1.49
N TYR A 74 -1.77 -3.70 -1.93
CA TYR A 74 -2.76 -2.89 -2.66
C TYR A 74 -3.33 -1.77 -1.81
N THR A 75 -3.64 -2.06 -0.56
CA THR A 75 -4.21 -1.04 0.33
C THR A 75 -3.19 0.02 0.70
N SER A 76 -1.96 -0.38 0.95
CA SER A 76 -0.88 0.57 1.26
C SER A 76 -0.62 1.50 0.07
N VAL A 77 -0.61 0.96 -1.15
CA VAL A 77 -0.46 1.78 -2.36
C VAL A 77 -1.64 2.72 -2.51
N ARG A 78 -2.85 2.23 -2.33
CA ARG A 78 -4.06 3.05 -2.43
C ARG A 78 -4.02 4.21 -1.43
N ASN A 79 -3.70 3.91 -0.17
CA ASN A 79 -3.59 4.92 0.87
C ASN A 79 -2.52 5.96 0.55
N GLY A 80 -1.38 5.51 0.04
CA GLY A 80 -0.31 6.41 -0.38
C GLY A 80 -0.75 7.33 -1.51
N CYS A 81 -1.46 6.80 -2.49
CA CYS A 81 -2.00 7.59 -3.61
C CYS A 81 -3.00 8.64 -3.14
N LEU A 82 -3.92 8.25 -2.26
CA LEU A 82 -4.92 9.16 -1.72
C LEU A 82 -4.27 10.25 -0.87
N ASN A 83 -3.27 9.90 -0.06
CA ASN A 83 -2.51 10.88 0.71
C ASN A 83 -1.80 11.88 -0.21
N TYR A 84 -1.20 11.39 -1.29
CA TYR A 84 -0.54 12.25 -2.26
C TYR A 84 -1.51 13.23 -2.89
N LEU A 85 -2.68 12.76 -3.32
CA LEU A 85 -3.70 13.61 -3.92
C LEU A 85 -4.22 14.64 -2.92
N ARG A 86 -4.42 14.23 -1.68
CA ARG A 86 -4.82 15.15 -0.60
C ARG A 86 -3.78 16.24 -0.39
N ASP A 87 -2.50 15.87 -0.35
CA ASP A 87 -1.41 16.84 -0.16
C ASP A 87 -1.33 17.83 -1.32
N LEU A 88 -1.54 17.36 -2.56
CA LEU A 88 -1.61 18.24 -3.71
C LEU A 88 -2.76 19.23 -3.60
N GLU A 89 -3.93 18.76 -3.17
CA GLU A 89 -5.11 19.61 -3.00
C GLU A 89 -4.88 20.66 -1.92
N ILE A 90 -4.29 20.28 -0.80
CA ILE A 90 -3.95 21.18 0.29
C ILE A 90 -2.96 22.25 -0.19
N ARG A 91 -1.93 21.85 -0.93
CA ARG A 91 -0.96 22.81 -1.49
C ARG A 91 -1.62 23.80 -2.44
N ALA A 92 -2.50 23.33 -3.31
CA ALA A 92 -3.22 24.17 -4.25
C ALA A 92 -4.13 25.16 -3.53
N ARG A 93 -4.76 24.75 -2.43
CA ARG A 93 -5.60 25.63 -1.61
C ARG A 93 -4.79 26.63 -0.81
N ASN A 94 -3.65 26.20 -0.25
CA ASN A 94 -2.78 27.10 0.50
C ASN A 94 -2.23 28.23 -0.37
N ASP A 95 -2.02 27.97 -1.65
CA ASP A 95 -1.62 28.99 -2.61
C ASP A 95 -2.76 29.98 -2.91
N ARG A 96 -4.01 29.63 -2.57
CA ARG A 96 -5.18 30.48 -2.81
C ARG A 96 -5.73 31.15 -1.56
N LYS A 97 -5.90 30.40 -0.43
CA LYS A 97 -6.33 30.90 0.89
C LYS A 97 -6.44 29.76 1.88
N ALA A 98 -6.59 30.06 3.18
CA ALA A 98 -6.69 29.07 4.24
C ALA A 98 -7.79 28.04 3.98
N VAL A 99 -7.45 26.77 4.15
CA VAL A 99 -8.34 25.62 3.91
C VAL A 99 -9.33 25.49 5.08
N PRO A 100 -10.62 25.28 4.85
CA PRO A 100 -11.56 24.92 5.91
C PRO A 100 -11.18 23.57 6.50
N GLU A 101 -11.05 23.50 7.82
CA GLU A 101 -10.66 22.28 8.54
C GLU A 101 -11.58 21.08 8.26
N SER A 102 -12.85 21.36 7.92
CA SER A 102 -13.85 20.30 7.70
C SER A 102 -13.53 19.36 6.54
N GLU A 103 -12.77 19.79 5.53
CA GLU A 103 -12.42 18.97 4.39
C GLU A 103 -11.25 18.04 4.70
N GLU A 104 -10.29 18.51 5.51
CA GLU A 104 -9.21 17.65 5.99
C GLU A 104 -9.76 16.51 6.83
N ASP A 105 -10.76 16.80 7.66
CA ASP A 105 -11.39 15.77 8.51
C ASP A 105 -12.08 14.69 7.68
N GLN A 106 -12.71 15.07 6.57
CA GLN A 106 -13.37 14.10 5.69
C GLN A 106 -12.35 13.19 5.00
N ASP A 107 -11.25 13.75 4.50
CA ASP A 107 -10.21 12.95 3.86
C ASP A 107 -9.53 12.03 4.86
N CYS A 108 -9.24 12.51 6.07
CA CYS A 108 -8.71 11.69 7.15
C CYS A 108 -9.67 10.57 7.55
N PHE A 109 -10.98 10.87 7.58
CA PHE A 109 -12.01 9.89 7.89
C PHE A 109 -12.04 8.78 6.84
N LEU A 110 -11.99 9.14 5.56
CA LEU A 110 -11.97 8.18 4.47
C LEU A 110 -10.73 7.29 4.54
N LEU A 111 -9.57 7.88 4.81
CA LEU A 111 -8.32 7.13 4.94
C LEU A 111 -8.39 6.16 6.12
N ARG A 112 -8.91 6.60 7.27
CA ARG A 112 -9.10 5.74 8.43
C ARG A 112 -10.08 4.62 8.16
N GLN A 113 -11.15 4.91 7.42
CA GLN A 113 -12.14 3.90 7.05
C GLN A 113 -11.50 2.85 6.15
N MET A 114 -10.66 3.26 5.21
CA MET A 114 -9.93 2.34 4.35
C MET A 114 -8.95 1.48 5.14
N GLU A 115 -8.21 2.07 6.07
CA GLU A 115 -7.31 1.32 6.96
C GLU A 115 -8.10 0.31 7.80
N SER A 116 -9.27 0.71 8.31
CA SER A 116 -10.14 -0.17 9.07
C SER A 116 -10.64 -1.33 8.22
N GLU A 117 -11.01 -1.08 6.97
CA GLU A 117 -11.41 -2.13 6.04
C GLU A 117 -10.27 -3.13 5.80
N VAL A 118 -9.05 -2.64 5.66
CA VAL A 118 -7.87 -3.49 5.48
C VAL A 118 -7.63 -4.34 6.70
N VAL A 119 -7.66 -3.74 7.88
CA VAL A 119 -7.47 -4.46 9.13
C VAL A 119 -8.55 -5.52 9.28
N THR A 120 -9.81 -5.17 9.00
CA THR A 120 -10.93 -6.12 9.04
C THR A 120 -10.71 -7.26 8.05
N GLU A 121 -10.30 -6.94 6.83
CA GLU A 121 -10.04 -7.95 5.81
C GLU A 121 -8.87 -8.86 6.19
N LEU A 122 -7.79 -8.27 6.72
CA LEU A 122 -6.64 -9.05 7.21
C LEU A 122 -7.05 -9.97 8.35
N LEU A 123 -7.84 -9.48 9.30
CA LEU A 123 -8.32 -10.29 10.41
C LEU A 123 -9.24 -11.42 9.94
N SER A 124 -10.09 -11.16 8.96
CA SER A 124 -10.96 -12.19 8.41
C SER A 124 -10.19 -13.30 7.70
N LEU A 125 -9.01 -12.98 7.15
CA LEU A 125 -8.15 -13.95 6.47
C LEU A 125 -7.31 -14.76 7.46
N ILE A 126 -7.04 -14.22 8.63
CA ILE A 126 -6.27 -14.90 9.68
C ILE A 126 -7.16 -15.86 10.48
N HIS A 127 -8.44 -15.57 10.60
CA HIS A 127 -9.41 -16.43 11.25
C HIS A 127 -10.06 -17.35 10.23
#